data_4854503efc0c060c2cfed35a40e97685
#
_entry.id   4854503efc0c060c2cfed35a40e97685
#
_cell.length_a   1.000
_cell.length_b   1.000
_cell.length_c   1.000
_cell.angle_alpha   90.00
_cell.angle_beta   90.00
_cell.angle_gamma   90.00
#
_symmetry.space_group_name_H-M   'P 1'
#
loop_
_entity.id
_entity.type
_entity.pdbx_description
1 polymer ?
#
loop_
_entity_poly.entity_id
_entity_poly.type
_entity_poly.pdbx_seq_one_letter_code
_entity_poly.pdbx_strand_id
1 'polypeptide(L)'
;MRLSSTRSTLARYICTVRRRSVLILRFKQYASYYLERTYFFDIHPPFGKLLYALIGWFVGYDGHFHFKKIGDSYITDEVPYVAFRALPALLGALTVLVVFNIMWESGYTLPACILSACFVLFDNAHIIQTRLILLDATLVFTMSCSLLCYIKFHKLRHTPFGRQWWMWLLLTGFSLSCDISTKYVGLFAFITIGSAVTIDLWDLLKISRQQGALSLLDFIKHFTSRLFALIILPFLFYLFWFKVHFAILYRSGPGDRFMSPQFQETLIKNNPVTIHYYDAIQIKHNETDAYLHSHLDRYPFRYRDGRVSSQGQQVTGLLQRDKNNYWEIMPLVDDQLAGNVVRNNDTVRLRHLATNTMLLSHNVASPYYRTNQEFTTVPMDQALDTRFNDTLFELRIENSNPGQEFQSLAGQFKLVHKPSNVAMWTHPKPLPDWAFHQQEINGNKNILPSSNIWFVDEIPSIRADSERLVNQERKPKSMPFFKKWFEVQSAMLTRNNALRKGHPSATKPFMWPFVSRGISFWTRADTRQQIFFLGNLIGWWIASSFLAVFAGIILADQLFLRRGANALDYRKY
;
A
#
# COMPACT_ATOMS: atom_id res chain seq x y z
N MET A 1 8.84 -4.54 -40.95
CA MET A 1 9.65 -4.56 -39.71
C MET A 1 9.41 -3.41 -38.73
N ARG A 2 8.65 -2.34 -39.02
CA ARG A 2 8.36 -1.22 -38.07
C ARG A 2 7.11 -1.35 -37.22
N LEU A 3 6.22 -2.32 -37.44
CA LEU A 3 4.97 -2.51 -36.69
C LEU A 3 5.09 -3.40 -35.43
N SER A 4 6.16 -4.19 -35.29
CA SER A 4 6.38 -5.04 -34.12
C SER A 4 6.98 -4.29 -32.92
N SER A 5 7.77 -3.23 -33.17
CA SER A 5 8.39 -2.44 -32.10
C SER A 5 7.38 -1.54 -31.37
N THR A 6 6.38 -1.03 -32.05
CA THR A 6 5.31 -0.19 -31.48
C THR A 6 4.36 -0.98 -30.60
N ARG A 7 4.05 -2.25 -30.94
CA ARG A 7 3.22 -3.13 -30.09
C ARG A 7 3.92 -3.52 -28.78
N SER A 8 5.22 -3.78 -28.83
CA SER A 8 5.99 -4.11 -27.62
C SER A 8 6.14 -2.89 -26.68
N THR A 9 6.24 -1.69 -27.23
CA THR A 9 6.32 -0.44 -26.48
C THR A 9 4.96 -0.11 -25.85
N LEU A 10 3.86 -0.32 -26.59
CA LEU A 10 2.49 -0.11 -26.09
C LEU A 10 2.13 -1.11 -24.99
N ALA A 11 2.50 -2.37 -25.13
CA ALA A 11 2.29 -3.40 -24.10
C ALA A 11 3.11 -3.13 -22.83
N ARG A 12 4.35 -2.62 -22.96
CA ARG A 12 5.15 -2.13 -21.83
C ARG A 12 4.53 -0.90 -21.18
N TYR A 13 3.96 0.01 -21.96
CA TYR A 13 3.28 1.22 -21.46
C TYR A 13 2.02 0.85 -20.68
N ILE A 14 1.18 -0.04 -21.21
CA ILE A 14 -0.04 -0.55 -20.55
C ILE A 14 0.29 -1.30 -19.27
N CYS A 15 1.32 -2.14 -19.25
CA CYS A 15 1.77 -2.86 -18.05
C CYS A 15 2.32 -1.90 -16.98
N THR A 16 2.92 -0.79 -17.38
CA THR A 16 3.52 0.22 -16.49
C THR A 16 2.48 1.17 -15.91
N VAL A 17 1.45 1.54 -16.67
CA VAL A 17 0.29 2.31 -16.21
C VAL A 17 -0.51 1.49 -15.18
N ARG A 18 -0.68 0.18 -15.41
CA ARG A 18 -1.35 -0.73 -14.48
C ARG A 18 -0.68 -0.81 -13.11
N ARG A 19 0.67 -0.71 -13.01
CA ARG A 19 1.40 -0.72 -11.73
C ARG A 19 1.24 0.56 -10.90
N ARG A 20 1.10 1.76 -11.51
CA ARG A 20 0.89 3.02 -10.78
C ARG A 20 -0.55 3.22 -10.32
N SER A 21 -1.49 2.79 -11.13
CA SER A 21 -2.89 2.75 -10.74
C SER A 21 -3.13 1.86 -9.50
N VAL A 22 -2.31 0.81 -9.32
CA VAL A 22 -2.28 -0.02 -8.10
C VAL A 22 -1.86 0.77 -6.86
N LEU A 23 -0.98 1.77 -6.98
CA LEU A 23 -0.56 2.60 -5.84
C LEU A 23 -1.70 3.51 -5.34
N ILE A 24 -2.45 4.11 -6.27
CA ILE A 24 -3.62 4.96 -5.94
C ILE A 24 -4.73 4.13 -5.28
N LEU A 25 -4.93 2.88 -5.69
CA LEU A 25 -5.91 1.97 -5.09
C LEU A 25 -5.55 1.60 -3.65
N ARG A 26 -4.27 1.38 -3.35
CA ARG A 26 -3.81 0.97 -2.02
C ARG A 26 -4.16 1.99 -0.93
N PHE A 27 -4.07 3.29 -1.19
CA PHE A 27 -4.37 4.30 -0.17
C PHE A 27 -5.84 4.31 0.27
N LYS A 28 -6.76 4.01 -0.63
CA LYS A 28 -8.20 3.91 -0.33
C LYS A 28 -8.52 2.67 0.49
N GLN A 29 -7.84 1.56 0.24
CA GLN A 29 -8.00 0.29 0.92
C GLN A 29 -7.60 0.36 2.40
N TYR A 30 -6.66 1.25 2.78
CA TYR A 30 -6.23 1.37 4.17
C TYR A 30 -7.31 1.88 5.11
N ALA A 31 -8.21 2.77 4.65
CA ALA A 31 -9.34 3.21 5.44
C ALA A 31 -10.28 2.04 5.77
N SER A 32 -10.58 1.19 4.78
CA SER A 32 -11.38 -0.03 4.99
C SER A 32 -10.73 -0.96 6.01
N TYR A 33 -9.44 -1.25 5.89
CA TYR A 33 -8.73 -2.09 6.85
C TYR A 33 -8.73 -1.55 8.28
N TYR A 34 -8.64 -0.23 8.49
CA TYR A 34 -8.77 0.37 9.82
C TYR A 34 -10.16 0.17 10.40
N LEU A 35 -11.21 0.33 9.59
CA LEU A 35 -12.60 0.15 10.01
C LEU A 35 -12.93 -1.31 10.30
N GLU A 36 -12.41 -2.24 9.48
CA GLU A 36 -12.48 -3.69 9.71
C GLU A 36 -11.51 -4.19 10.80
N ARG A 37 -10.60 -3.31 11.28
CA ARG A 37 -9.56 -3.61 12.28
C ARG A 37 -8.55 -4.67 11.83
N THR A 38 -8.38 -4.84 10.53
CA THR A 38 -7.55 -5.86 9.88
C THR A 38 -6.15 -5.34 9.62
N TYR A 39 -5.12 -6.08 10.07
CA TYR A 39 -3.72 -5.66 9.96
C TYR A 39 -3.26 -5.65 8.50
N PHE A 40 -2.67 -4.54 8.11
CA PHE A 40 -2.02 -4.35 6.81
C PHE A 40 -0.63 -3.74 6.99
N PHE A 41 0.26 -4.00 6.05
CA PHE A 41 1.59 -3.40 5.99
C PHE A 41 1.66 -2.34 4.89
N ASP A 42 2.27 -1.19 5.20
CA ASP A 42 2.59 -0.15 4.23
C ASP A 42 3.96 0.48 4.53
N ILE A 43 4.61 1.00 3.48
CA ILE A 43 5.92 1.67 3.57
C ILE A 43 5.85 3.09 4.14
N HIS A 44 4.66 3.64 4.31
CA HIS A 44 4.43 4.97 4.87
C HIS A 44 3.90 4.90 6.31
N PRO A 45 4.29 5.82 7.19
CA PRO A 45 3.76 5.93 8.55
C PRO A 45 2.23 6.10 8.61
N PRO A 46 1.58 5.92 9.77
CA PRO A 46 0.14 5.73 9.87
C PRO A 46 -0.72 7.00 9.86
N PHE A 47 -0.20 8.18 10.23
CA PHE A 47 -1.00 9.39 10.52
C PHE A 47 -1.97 9.76 9.40
N GLY A 48 -1.47 9.95 8.17
CA GLY A 48 -2.34 10.34 7.05
C GLY A 48 -3.41 9.29 6.72
N LYS A 49 -3.13 8.00 6.95
CA LYS A 49 -4.09 6.91 6.76
C LYS A 49 -5.15 6.89 7.87
N LEU A 50 -4.76 7.19 9.10
CA LEU A 50 -5.68 7.34 10.24
C LEU A 50 -6.67 8.50 10.03
N LEU A 51 -6.25 9.59 9.37
CA LEU A 51 -7.18 10.67 9.00
C LEU A 51 -8.29 10.19 8.05
N TYR A 52 -7.94 9.39 7.05
CA TYR A 52 -8.95 8.80 6.16
C TYR A 52 -9.85 7.80 6.88
N ALA A 53 -9.30 7.00 7.78
CA ALA A 53 -10.09 6.09 8.62
C ALA A 53 -11.08 6.86 9.51
N LEU A 54 -10.63 7.99 10.08
CA LEU A 54 -11.48 8.87 10.90
C LEU A 54 -12.64 9.45 10.09
N ILE A 55 -12.39 9.90 8.84
CA ILE A 55 -13.46 10.37 7.95
C ILE A 55 -14.44 9.26 7.63
N GLY A 56 -13.95 8.05 7.30
CA GLY A 56 -14.82 6.89 7.06
C GLY A 56 -15.70 6.57 8.25
N TRP A 57 -15.11 6.54 9.44
CA TRP A 57 -15.86 6.35 10.69
C TRP A 57 -16.91 7.43 10.93
N PHE A 58 -16.56 8.70 10.72
CA PHE A 58 -17.46 9.84 10.92
C PHE A 58 -18.70 9.80 10.00
N VAL A 59 -18.55 9.30 8.78
CA VAL A 59 -19.67 9.17 7.81
C VAL A 59 -20.37 7.81 7.88
N GLY A 60 -20.05 6.97 8.86
CA GLY A 60 -20.69 5.67 9.05
C GLY A 60 -20.30 4.59 8.03
N TYR A 61 -19.14 4.73 7.38
CA TYR A 61 -18.64 3.73 6.45
C TYR A 61 -18.08 2.51 7.19
N ASP A 62 -18.51 1.31 6.82
CA ASP A 62 -18.15 0.04 7.48
C ASP A 62 -16.84 -0.61 6.98
N GLY A 63 -16.35 -0.20 5.81
CA GLY A 63 -15.12 -0.74 5.24
C GLY A 63 -15.31 -1.82 4.17
N HIS A 64 -16.54 -2.21 3.83
CA HIS A 64 -16.87 -3.34 2.94
C HIS A 64 -16.19 -3.30 1.57
N PHE A 65 -15.84 -2.12 1.05
CA PHE A 65 -15.25 -1.98 -0.26
C PHE A 65 -13.71 -2.02 -0.22
N HIS A 66 -13.12 -3.03 -0.82
CA HIS A 66 -11.66 -3.26 -0.74
C HIS A 66 -10.83 -2.64 -1.87
N PHE A 67 -11.42 -1.83 -2.76
CA PHE A 67 -10.70 -1.12 -3.84
C PHE A 67 -9.73 -2.02 -4.64
N LYS A 68 -10.13 -3.23 -5.01
CA LYS A 68 -9.25 -4.23 -5.61
C LYS A 68 -8.90 -3.97 -7.08
N LYS A 69 -9.82 -3.38 -7.84
CA LYS A 69 -9.65 -3.08 -9.28
C LYS A 69 -9.67 -1.59 -9.56
N ILE A 70 -8.85 -1.17 -10.54
CA ILE A 70 -8.94 0.18 -11.12
C ILE A 70 -10.14 0.22 -12.03
N GLY A 71 -11.03 1.20 -11.78
CA GLY A 71 -12.26 1.37 -12.56
C GLY A 71 -13.51 0.80 -11.90
N ASP A 72 -13.40 0.15 -10.74
CA ASP A 72 -14.58 -0.25 -9.95
C ASP A 72 -15.42 0.98 -9.60
N SER A 73 -16.74 0.85 -9.76
CA SER A 73 -17.68 1.93 -9.50
C SER A 73 -17.90 2.10 -7.99
N TYR A 74 -17.77 3.33 -7.49
CA TYR A 74 -18.08 3.64 -6.09
C TYR A 74 -19.58 3.81 -5.85
N ILE A 75 -20.36 3.98 -6.92
CA ILE A 75 -21.80 4.25 -6.85
C ILE A 75 -22.57 2.96 -6.61
N THR A 76 -22.14 1.86 -7.26
CA THR A 76 -22.78 0.53 -7.11
C THR A 76 -22.60 -0.05 -5.72
N ASP A 77 -21.47 0.27 -5.07
CA ASP A 77 -21.11 -0.25 -3.75
C ASP A 77 -21.29 0.81 -2.63
N GLU A 78 -22.05 1.87 -2.88
CA GLU A 78 -22.41 2.93 -1.93
C GLU A 78 -21.24 3.50 -1.12
N VAL A 79 -20.02 3.55 -1.71
CA VAL A 79 -18.83 4.08 -1.05
C VAL A 79 -18.95 5.60 -0.88
N PRO A 80 -18.75 6.18 0.31
CA PRO A 80 -18.85 7.63 0.54
C PRO A 80 -17.62 8.38 0.00
N TYR A 81 -17.33 8.22 -1.29
CA TYR A 81 -16.12 8.75 -1.94
C TYR A 81 -16.05 10.29 -1.91
N VAL A 82 -17.20 10.97 -1.81
CA VAL A 82 -17.25 12.43 -1.70
C VAL A 82 -16.62 12.87 -0.38
N ALA A 83 -16.94 12.22 0.74
CA ALA A 83 -16.36 12.51 2.04
C ALA A 83 -14.84 12.25 2.05
N PHE A 84 -14.40 11.13 1.48
CA PHE A 84 -12.97 10.83 1.35
C PHE A 84 -12.20 11.85 0.48
N ARG A 85 -12.83 12.42 -0.53
CA ARG A 85 -12.25 13.47 -1.39
C ARG A 85 -12.34 14.86 -0.76
N ALA A 86 -13.27 15.10 0.14
CA ALA A 86 -13.42 16.38 0.81
C ALA A 86 -12.22 16.72 1.68
N LEU A 87 -11.62 15.73 2.37
CA LEU A 87 -10.44 15.94 3.21
C LEU A 87 -9.25 16.52 2.41
N PRO A 88 -8.72 15.86 1.38
CA PRO A 88 -7.59 16.41 0.63
C PRO A 88 -7.95 17.72 -0.08
N ALA A 89 -9.18 17.92 -0.54
CA ALA A 89 -9.62 19.17 -1.15
C ALA A 89 -9.63 20.33 -0.14
N LEU A 90 -10.11 20.09 1.08
CA LEU A 90 -10.07 21.08 2.17
C LEU A 90 -8.63 21.44 2.53
N LEU A 91 -7.76 20.44 2.73
CA LEU A 91 -6.35 20.66 3.06
C LEU A 91 -5.63 21.42 1.94
N GLY A 92 -5.96 21.12 0.67
CA GLY A 92 -5.44 21.87 -0.47
C GLY A 92 -5.86 23.33 -0.50
N ALA A 93 -7.13 23.62 -0.24
CA ALA A 93 -7.63 24.99 -0.13
C ALA A 93 -6.99 25.73 1.05
N LEU A 94 -6.87 25.09 2.20
CA LEU A 94 -6.19 25.66 3.38
C LEU A 94 -4.70 25.92 3.13
N THR A 95 -4.03 25.09 2.32
CA THR A 95 -2.61 25.31 1.95
C THR A 95 -2.42 26.66 1.25
N VAL A 96 -3.36 27.09 0.38
CA VAL A 96 -3.29 28.41 -0.27
C VAL A 96 -3.31 29.54 0.77
N LEU A 97 -4.19 29.43 1.78
CA LEU A 97 -4.27 30.40 2.88
C LEU A 97 -3.01 30.38 3.76
N VAL A 98 -2.45 29.20 4.00
CA VAL A 98 -1.20 29.08 4.77
C VAL A 98 -0.03 29.73 4.02
N VAL A 99 0.07 29.52 2.70
CA VAL A 99 1.13 30.15 1.88
C VAL A 99 0.98 31.68 1.87
N PHE A 100 -0.25 32.20 1.74
CA PHE A 100 -0.49 33.63 1.92
C PHE A 100 0.04 34.14 3.26
N ASN A 101 -0.30 33.45 4.36
CA ASN A 101 0.13 33.82 5.70
C ASN A 101 1.66 33.69 5.90
N ILE A 102 2.33 32.71 5.28
CA ILE A 102 3.79 32.59 5.29
C ILE A 102 4.40 33.87 4.72
N MET A 103 3.95 34.33 3.57
CA MET A 103 4.45 35.54 2.91
C MET A 103 4.15 36.80 3.74
N TRP A 104 2.92 36.90 4.25
CA TRP A 104 2.51 38.02 5.10
C TRP A 104 3.35 38.12 6.38
N GLU A 105 3.50 37.01 7.08
CA GLU A 105 4.31 36.95 8.31
C GLU A 105 5.81 37.14 8.04
N SER A 106 6.26 36.86 6.83
CA SER A 106 7.64 37.13 6.40
C SER A 106 7.90 38.61 6.05
N GLY A 107 6.85 39.49 6.10
CA GLY A 107 6.97 40.91 5.88
C GLY A 107 6.89 41.35 4.43
N TYR A 108 6.42 40.52 3.53
CA TYR A 108 6.22 40.88 2.12
C TYR A 108 4.97 41.73 1.92
N THR A 109 4.96 42.50 0.81
CA THR A 109 3.81 43.34 0.44
C THR A 109 2.57 42.54 0.11
N LEU A 110 1.39 43.13 0.30
CA LEU A 110 0.11 42.48 -0.01
C LEU A 110 0.03 41.91 -1.45
N PRO A 111 0.48 42.63 -2.51
CA PRO A 111 0.51 42.07 -3.85
C PRO A 111 1.38 40.82 -3.97
N ALA A 112 2.54 40.77 -3.30
CA ALA A 112 3.42 39.60 -3.29
C ALA A 112 2.76 38.41 -2.57
N CYS A 113 2.05 38.67 -1.47
CA CYS A 113 1.29 37.63 -0.76
C CYS A 113 0.17 37.04 -1.63
N ILE A 114 -0.58 37.91 -2.30
CA ILE A 114 -1.66 37.48 -3.22
C ILE A 114 -1.07 36.69 -4.39
N LEU A 115 0.00 37.18 -5.02
CA LEU A 115 0.64 36.52 -6.15
C LEU A 115 1.15 35.12 -5.77
N SER A 116 1.78 34.97 -4.61
CA SER A 116 2.26 33.69 -4.11
C SER A 116 1.11 32.70 -3.86
N ALA A 117 0.02 33.17 -3.26
CA ALA A 117 -1.17 32.36 -3.07
C ALA A 117 -1.80 31.94 -4.41
N CYS A 118 -1.84 32.85 -5.40
CA CYS A 118 -2.33 32.55 -6.76
C CYS A 118 -1.46 31.50 -7.47
N PHE A 119 -0.15 31.51 -7.30
CA PHE A 119 0.71 30.48 -7.88
C PHE A 119 0.35 29.07 -7.36
N VAL A 120 0.00 28.93 -6.08
CA VAL A 120 -0.45 27.65 -5.53
C VAL A 120 -1.88 27.34 -5.95
N LEU A 121 -2.78 28.33 -5.91
CA LEU A 121 -4.21 28.17 -6.26
C LEU A 121 -4.41 27.71 -7.71
N PHE A 122 -3.63 28.26 -8.63
CA PHE A 122 -3.71 27.96 -10.07
C PHE A 122 -2.67 26.94 -10.53
N ASP A 123 -1.94 26.29 -9.58
CA ASP A 123 -1.07 25.19 -9.96
C ASP A 123 -1.86 23.92 -10.23
N ASN A 124 -1.82 23.47 -11.47
CA ASN A 124 -2.57 22.29 -11.91
C ASN A 124 -2.13 21.01 -11.17
N ALA A 125 -0.86 20.89 -10.79
CA ALA A 125 -0.38 19.75 -10.00
C ALA A 125 -1.00 19.77 -8.60
N HIS A 126 -1.05 20.92 -7.93
CA HIS A 126 -1.70 21.06 -6.63
C HIS A 126 -3.18 20.71 -6.69
N ILE A 127 -3.90 21.23 -7.71
CA ILE A 127 -5.33 20.95 -7.91
C ILE A 127 -5.57 19.45 -8.11
N ILE A 128 -4.81 18.79 -8.98
CA ILE A 128 -5.01 17.35 -9.25
C ILE A 128 -4.70 16.52 -8.01
N GLN A 129 -3.60 16.81 -7.32
CA GLN A 129 -3.16 16.05 -6.17
C GLN A 129 -4.14 16.15 -4.99
N THR A 130 -4.74 17.31 -4.79
CA THR A 130 -5.72 17.55 -3.72
C THR A 130 -7.14 17.10 -4.08
N ARG A 131 -7.42 16.70 -5.32
CA ARG A 131 -8.68 16.08 -5.75
C ARG A 131 -8.68 14.56 -5.66
N LEU A 132 -7.53 13.94 -5.48
CA LEU A 132 -7.37 12.50 -5.34
C LEU A 132 -7.24 12.10 -3.87
N ILE A 133 -7.65 10.89 -3.52
CA ILE A 133 -7.49 10.34 -2.17
C ILE A 133 -6.03 9.87 -2.03
N LEU A 134 -5.15 10.81 -1.67
CA LEU A 134 -3.70 10.64 -1.55
C LEU A 134 -3.21 11.27 -0.25
N LEU A 135 -2.13 10.72 0.31
CA LEU A 135 -1.51 11.26 1.53
C LEU A 135 -0.77 12.59 1.28
N ASP A 136 -0.50 12.92 0.02
CA ASP A 136 0.33 14.07 -0.37
C ASP A 136 -0.30 15.40 -0.01
N ALA A 137 -1.63 15.53 -0.10
CA ALA A 137 -2.34 16.74 0.33
C ALA A 137 -2.14 17.01 1.82
N THR A 138 -2.18 15.97 2.67
CA THR A 138 -1.90 16.07 4.10
C THR A 138 -0.46 16.49 4.33
N LEU A 139 0.50 15.88 3.65
CA LEU A 139 1.91 16.21 3.77
C LEU A 139 2.20 17.66 3.40
N VAL A 140 1.74 18.13 2.25
CA VAL A 140 1.99 19.51 1.78
C VAL A 140 1.37 20.54 2.72
N PHE A 141 0.16 20.28 3.21
CA PHE A 141 -0.50 21.15 4.18
C PHE A 141 0.28 21.23 5.50
N THR A 142 0.65 20.07 6.09
CA THR A 142 1.36 20.07 7.38
C THR A 142 2.77 20.65 7.27
N MET A 143 3.50 20.41 6.16
CA MET A 143 4.78 21.07 5.87
C MET A 143 4.64 22.60 5.77
N SER A 144 3.59 23.09 5.13
CA SER A 144 3.32 24.52 5.05
C SER A 144 2.99 25.09 6.43
N CYS A 145 2.21 24.38 7.25
CA CYS A 145 1.93 24.76 8.62
C CYS A 145 3.19 24.79 9.50
N SER A 146 4.11 23.82 9.35
CA SER A 146 5.35 23.78 10.12
C SER A 146 6.23 25.01 9.83
N LEU A 147 6.31 25.43 8.56
CA LEU A 147 7.01 26.65 8.17
C LEU A 147 6.33 27.90 8.73
N LEU A 148 5.01 28.03 8.62
CA LEU A 148 4.27 29.16 9.17
C LEU A 148 4.45 29.28 10.69
N CYS A 149 4.30 28.18 11.41
CA CYS A 149 4.47 28.16 12.87
C CYS A 149 5.90 28.53 13.26
N TYR A 150 6.90 28.05 12.53
CA TYR A 150 8.30 28.41 12.76
C TYR A 150 8.56 29.91 12.52
N ILE A 151 8.03 30.50 11.44
CA ILE A 151 8.19 31.94 11.17
C ILE A 151 7.57 32.78 12.30
N LYS A 152 6.37 32.42 12.77
CA LYS A 152 5.73 33.09 13.91
C LYS A 152 6.52 32.93 15.20
N PHE A 153 7.08 31.76 15.46
CA PHE A 153 8.00 31.51 16.56
C PHE A 153 9.24 32.36 16.45
N HIS A 154 9.89 32.43 15.28
CA HIS A 154 11.10 33.20 15.05
C HIS A 154 10.89 34.71 15.26
N LYS A 155 9.73 35.25 14.91
CA LYS A 155 9.36 36.66 15.16
C LYS A 155 9.36 37.02 16.66
N LEU A 156 9.09 36.05 17.52
CA LEU A 156 9.03 36.20 18.99
C LEU A 156 10.41 36.02 19.67
N ARG A 157 11.51 36.02 18.90
CA ARG A 157 12.86 35.82 19.42
C ARG A 157 13.26 36.86 20.47
N HIS A 158 12.64 38.06 20.45
CA HIS A 158 12.91 39.14 21.41
C HIS A 158 12.08 39.04 22.70
N THR A 159 11.10 38.17 22.74
CA THR A 159 10.23 37.89 23.90
C THR A 159 10.23 36.39 24.24
N PRO A 160 11.41 35.82 24.56
CA PRO A 160 11.55 34.40 24.76
C PRO A 160 10.76 33.90 25.98
N PHE A 161 10.38 32.63 25.97
CA PHE A 161 9.69 31.90 27.03
C PHE A 161 8.29 32.40 27.39
N GLY A 162 7.74 33.41 26.70
CA GLY A 162 6.37 33.85 26.85
C GLY A 162 5.37 32.81 26.32
N ARG A 163 4.07 32.96 26.67
CA ARG A 163 3.02 32.02 26.24
C ARG A 163 2.95 31.83 24.71
N GLN A 164 3.00 32.91 23.94
CA GLN A 164 2.97 32.86 22.46
C GLN A 164 4.23 32.20 21.89
N TRP A 165 5.40 32.45 22.48
CA TRP A 165 6.65 31.82 22.08
C TRP A 165 6.58 30.29 22.23
N TRP A 166 6.13 29.79 23.39
CA TRP A 166 5.91 28.37 23.61
C TRP A 166 4.84 27.79 22.70
N MET A 167 3.73 28.49 22.52
CA MET A 167 2.63 28.04 21.65
C MET A 167 3.13 27.78 20.23
N TRP A 168 3.82 28.75 19.61
CA TRP A 168 4.29 28.59 18.23
C TRP A 168 5.43 27.58 18.12
N LEU A 169 6.31 27.48 19.11
CA LEU A 169 7.35 26.45 19.14
C LEU A 169 6.76 25.03 19.22
N LEU A 170 5.78 24.81 20.09
CA LEU A 170 5.10 23.51 20.24
C LEU A 170 4.27 23.17 18.99
N LEU A 171 3.58 24.15 18.40
CA LEU A 171 2.84 23.95 17.15
C LEU A 171 3.77 23.61 15.97
N THR A 172 4.97 24.20 15.94
CA THR A 172 6.00 23.80 14.97
C THR A 172 6.36 22.33 15.13
N GLY A 173 6.66 21.90 16.36
CA GLY A 173 7.00 20.51 16.65
C GLY A 173 5.85 19.54 16.35
N PHE A 174 4.61 19.91 16.68
CA PHE A 174 3.43 19.11 16.34
C PHE A 174 3.25 18.97 14.82
N SER A 175 3.37 20.08 14.07
CA SER A 175 3.25 20.03 12.60
C SER A 175 4.35 19.17 11.98
N LEU A 176 5.60 19.29 12.45
CA LEU A 176 6.72 18.44 12.05
C LEU A 176 6.45 16.95 12.35
N SER A 177 5.83 16.66 13.49
CA SER A 177 5.39 15.29 13.80
C SER A 177 4.39 14.77 12.77
N CYS A 178 3.41 15.56 12.37
CA CYS A 178 2.43 15.19 11.34
C CYS A 178 3.12 14.94 10.00
N ASP A 179 4.14 15.72 9.65
CA ASP A 179 4.93 15.57 8.42
C ASP A 179 5.58 14.17 8.35
N ILE A 180 6.43 13.87 9.34
CA ILE A 180 7.16 12.60 9.36
C ILE A 180 6.23 11.41 9.58
N SER A 181 5.11 11.60 10.30
CA SER A 181 4.11 10.57 10.53
C SER A 181 3.20 10.30 9.33
N THR A 182 3.27 11.15 8.29
CA THR A 182 2.59 10.94 7.01
C THR A 182 3.51 10.23 6.00
N LYS A 183 4.71 10.77 5.78
CA LYS A 183 5.73 10.20 4.88
C LYS A 183 7.13 10.58 5.34
N TYR A 184 8.13 9.73 5.06
CA TYR A 184 9.53 10.06 5.36
C TYR A 184 10.07 11.30 4.62
N VAL A 185 9.42 11.71 3.53
CA VAL A 185 9.72 13.00 2.85
C VAL A 185 9.54 14.20 3.80
N GLY A 186 8.68 14.10 4.82
CA GLY A 186 8.56 15.08 5.89
C GLY A 186 9.88 15.41 6.61
N LEU A 187 10.90 14.54 6.52
CA LEU A 187 12.23 14.80 7.05
C LEU A 187 12.88 16.07 6.45
N PHE A 188 12.53 16.44 5.21
CA PHE A 188 13.04 17.67 4.60
C PHE A 188 12.56 18.92 5.34
N ALA A 189 11.35 18.92 5.91
CA ALA A 189 10.90 20.02 6.78
C ALA A 189 11.75 20.11 8.05
N PHE A 190 12.13 18.98 8.66
CA PHE A 190 13.06 18.95 9.80
C PHE A 190 14.43 19.51 9.44
N ILE A 191 14.98 19.17 8.26
CA ILE A 191 16.27 19.69 7.80
C ILE A 191 16.17 21.21 7.60
N THR A 192 15.12 21.70 6.97
CA THR A 192 14.92 23.13 6.69
C THR A 192 14.81 23.93 8.00
N ILE A 193 13.88 23.53 8.87
CA ILE A 193 13.66 24.22 10.16
C ILE A 193 14.86 24.03 11.10
N GLY A 194 15.45 22.82 11.12
CA GLY A 194 16.63 22.50 11.91
C GLY A 194 17.84 23.36 11.53
N SER A 195 18.05 23.58 10.23
CA SER A 195 19.11 24.49 9.75
C SER A 195 18.88 25.92 10.23
N ALA A 196 17.65 26.44 10.14
CA ALA A 196 17.30 27.77 10.62
C ALA A 196 17.47 27.87 12.13
N VAL A 197 17.03 26.88 12.90
CA VAL A 197 17.24 26.83 14.38
C VAL A 197 18.71 26.77 14.73
N THR A 198 19.54 26.08 13.97
CA THR A 198 20.99 26.01 14.20
C THR A 198 21.64 27.39 14.00
N ILE A 199 21.22 28.13 12.97
CA ILE A 199 21.68 29.51 12.73
C ILE A 199 21.22 30.40 13.87
N ASP A 200 19.96 30.34 14.30
CA ASP A 200 19.45 31.11 15.44
C ASP A 200 20.24 30.85 16.74
N LEU A 201 20.53 29.61 17.04
CA LEU A 201 21.32 29.23 18.22
C LEU A 201 22.78 29.70 18.11
N TRP A 202 23.34 29.65 16.89
CA TRP A 202 24.69 30.17 16.64
C TRP A 202 24.78 31.69 16.85
N ASP A 203 23.77 32.43 16.41
CA ASP A 203 23.70 33.87 16.62
C ASP A 203 23.51 34.21 18.10
N LEU A 204 22.73 33.45 18.85
CA LEU A 204 22.63 33.58 20.32
C LEU A 204 23.99 33.37 21.02
N LEU A 205 24.81 32.42 20.54
CA LEU A 205 26.17 32.20 21.07
C LEU A 205 27.12 33.37 20.77
N LYS A 206 26.99 34.04 19.61
CA LYS A 206 27.81 35.24 19.28
C LYS A 206 27.49 36.41 20.20
N ILE A 207 26.20 36.64 20.48
CA ILE A 207 25.76 37.69 21.43
C ILE A 207 26.35 37.43 22.82
N SER A 208 26.50 36.17 23.22
CA SER A 208 27.08 35.76 24.49
C SER A 208 28.55 36.21 24.70
N ARG A 209 29.27 36.61 23.65
CA ARG A 209 30.68 37.04 23.73
C ARG A 209 30.87 38.58 23.81
N GLN A 210 29.80 39.36 23.69
CA GLN A 210 29.82 40.82 23.76
C GLN A 210 29.33 41.31 25.14
N GLN A 211 29.70 42.52 25.55
CA GLN A 211 29.21 43.11 26.80
C GLN A 211 27.68 43.23 26.76
N GLY A 212 26.98 42.54 27.70
CA GLY A 212 25.53 42.37 27.71
C GLY A 212 25.09 40.97 27.30
N ALA A 213 25.99 40.03 27.29
CA ALA A 213 25.88 38.65 26.87
C ALA A 213 24.74 37.85 27.57
N LEU A 214 24.06 36.99 26.82
CA LEU A 214 23.24 35.94 27.40
C LEU A 214 24.08 35.06 28.33
N SER A 215 23.55 34.75 29.51
CA SER A 215 24.19 33.79 30.39
C SER A 215 24.21 32.40 29.76
N LEU A 216 25.19 31.57 30.10
CA LEU A 216 25.26 30.18 29.64
C LEU A 216 23.98 29.41 30.01
N LEU A 217 23.41 29.72 31.17
CA LEU A 217 22.14 29.13 31.62
C LEU A 217 20.98 29.50 30.70
N ASP A 218 20.90 30.72 30.23
CA ASP A 218 19.85 31.16 29.33
C ASP A 218 20.03 30.55 27.94
N PHE A 219 21.26 30.40 27.46
CA PHE A 219 21.54 29.64 26.24
C PHE A 219 21.09 28.16 26.38
N ILE A 220 21.38 27.50 27.50
CA ILE A 220 20.93 26.12 27.78
C ILE A 220 19.41 26.06 27.79
N LYS A 221 18.71 27.04 28.36
CA LYS A 221 17.22 27.09 28.31
C LYS A 221 16.71 27.18 26.86
N HIS A 222 17.33 28.04 26.05
CA HIS A 222 16.98 28.14 24.62
C HIS A 222 17.23 26.87 23.85
N PHE A 223 18.35 26.19 24.09
CA PHE A 223 18.70 24.93 23.45
C PHE A 223 17.75 23.79 23.87
N THR A 224 17.56 23.62 25.18
CA THR A 224 16.72 22.55 25.73
C THR A 224 15.25 22.67 25.34
N SER A 225 14.72 23.91 25.31
CA SER A 225 13.36 24.19 24.85
C SER A 225 13.15 23.79 23.38
N ARG A 226 14.10 24.11 22.50
CA ARG A 226 14.04 23.73 21.08
C ARG A 226 14.26 22.24 20.89
N LEU A 227 15.19 21.63 21.62
CA LEU A 227 15.40 20.19 21.62
C LEU A 227 14.13 19.45 22.02
N PHE A 228 13.49 19.88 23.11
CA PHE A 228 12.23 19.30 23.56
C PHE A 228 11.14 19.44 22.51
N ALA A 229 10.88 20.65 22.04
CA ALA A 229 9.73 20.93 21.19
C ALA A 229 9.91 20.42 19.75
N LEU A 230 11.15 20.44 19.20
CA LEU A 230 11.39 20.13 17.79
C LEU A 230 11.96 18.73 17.53
N ILE A 231 12.43 18.02 18.56
CA ILE A 231 12.95 16.65 18.43
C ILE A 231 12.15 15.68 19.30
N ILE A 232 12.11 15.93 20.64
CA ILE A 232 11.48 14.98 21.57
C ILE A 232 9.95 14.90 21.33
N LEU A 233 9.29 16.04 21.27
CA LEU A 233 7.84 16.10 21.07
C LEU A 233 7.38 15.47 19.73
N PRO A 234 7.99 15.79 18.58
CA PRO A 234 7.68 15.11 17.33
C PRO A 234 7.87 13.60 17.39
N PHE A 235 8.95 13.13 18.03
CA PHE A 235 9.21 11.70 18.20
C PHE A 235 8.14 11.02 19.06
N LEU A 236 7.71 11.67 20.16
CA LEU A 236 6.65 11.14 21.01
C LEU A 236 5.31 11.02 20.26
N PHE A 237 4.94 12.03 19.46
CA PHE A 237 3.74 11.94 18.62
C PHE A 237 3.89 10.89 17.51
N TYR A 238 5.08 10.72 16.94
CA TYR A 238 5.34 9.65 15.99
C TYR A 238 5.08 8.27 16.60
N LEU A 239 5.59 8.01 17.82
CA LEU A 239 5.31 6.79 18.56
C LEU A 239 3.83 6.65 18.92
N PHE A 240 3.17 7.76 19.29
CA PHE A 240 1.74 7.77 19.58
C PHE A 240 0.89 7.30 18.40
N TRP A 241 1.17 7.77 17.18
CA TRP A 241 0.44 7.34 15.99
C TRP A 241 0.63 5.85 15.70
N PHE A 242 1.82 5.30 15.94
CA PHE A 242 2.04 3.85 15.84
C PHE A 242 1.33 3.09 16.96
N LYS A 243 1.25 3.64 18.17
CA LYS A 243 0.48 3.02 19.25
C LYS A 243 -1.01 2.94 18.90
N VAL A 244 -1.57 4.01 18.33
CA VAL A 244 -2.96 4.02 17.81
C VAL A 244 -3.13 3.00 16.68
N HIS A 245 -2.19 2.94 15.75
CA HIS A 245 -2.19 1.98 14.64
C HIS A 245 -2.27 0.53 15.15
N PHE A 246 -1.41 0.14 16.08
CA PHE A 246 -1.42 -1.22 16.64
C PHE A 246 -2.64 -1.51 17.54
N ALA A 247 -3.20 -0.49 18.19
CA ALA A 247 -4.40 -0.64 19.00
C ALA A 247 -5.65 -0.90 18.16
N ILE A 248 -5.73 -0.29 16.97
CA ILE A 248 -6.88 -0.47 16.07
C ILE A 248 -6.74 -1.77 15.27
N LEU A 249 -5.54 -2.08 14.75
CA LEU A 249 -5.30 -3.20 13.85
C LEU A 249 -4.88 -4.45 14.63
N TYR A 250 -5.84 -5.11 15.24
CA TYR A 250 -5.58 -6.29 16.07
C TYR A 250 -5.98 -7.62 15.41
N ARG A 251 -6.67 -7.59 14.25
CA ARG A 251 -7.04 -8.79 13.48
C ARG A 251 -5.99 -9.13 12.44
N SER A 252 -5.76 -10.42 12.22
CA SER A 252 -4.90 -10.95 11.14
C SER A 252 -5.36 -10.46 9.76
N GLY A 253 -4.41 -10.19 8.86
CA GLY A 253 -4.73 -9.65 7.55
C GLY A 253 -3.58 -9.72 6.54
N PRO A 254 -3.71 -9.05 5.39
CA PRO A 254 -2.74 -9.15 4.29
C PRO A 254 -1.35 -8.61 4.63
N GLY A 255 -1.21 -7.92 5.76
CA GLY A 255 0.08 -7.42 6.26
C GLY A 255 0.93 -8.46 6.96
N ASP A 256 0.34 -9.55 7.43
CA ASP A 256 0.97 -10.56 8.29
C ASP A 256 2.23 -11.15 7.68
N ARG A 257 2.21 -11.45 6.39
CA ARG A 257 3.34 -12.04 5.64
C ARG A 257 4.61 -11.20 5.63
N PHE A 258 4.53 -9.93 6.01
CA PHE A 258 5.68 -9.03 6.11
C PHE A 258 6.29 -9.00 7.51
N MET A 259 5.63 -9.64 8.47
CA MET A 259 5.98 -9.62 9.89
C MET A 259 6.45 -10.98 10.37
N SER A 260 7.26 -10.99 11.43
CA SER A 260 7.74 -12.21 12.05
C SER A 260 6.61 -13.08 12.62
N PRO A 261 6.81 -14.40 12.77
CA PRO A 261 5.84 -15.28 13.42
C PRO A 261 5.42 -14.78 14.82
N GLN A 262 6.37 -14.21 15.58
CA GLN A 262 6.10 -13.65 16.91
C GLN A 262 5.15 -12.44 16.86
N PHE A 263 5.29 -11.57 15.84
CA PHE A 263 4.37 -10.47 15.62
C PHE A 263 2.98 -11.00 15.24
N GLN A 264 2.92 -11.96 14.31
CA GLN A 264 1.66 -12.56 13.84
C GLN A 264 0.87 -13.23 14.97
N GLU A 265 1.55 -13.81 15.97
CA GLU A 265 0.90 -14.38 17.15
C GLU A 265 0.22 -13.34 18.06
N THR A 266 0.51 -12.05 17.87
CA THR A 266 -0.17 -10.96 18.59
C THR A 266 -1.47 -10.51 17.94
N LEU A 267 -1.77 -11.01 16.74
CA LEU A 267 -2.99 -10.67 15.98
C LEU A 267 -4.05 -11.75 16.22
N ILE A 268 -5.29 -11.31 16.35
CA ILE A 268 -6.43 -12.23 16.44
C ILE A 268 -6.65 -12.80 15.04
N LYS A 269 -6.42 -14.07 14.88
CA LYS A 269 -6.78 -14.79 13.65
C LYS A 269 -8.27 -15.09 13.68
N ASN A 270 -8.92 -15.12 12.52
CA ASN A 270 -10.27 -15.67 12.41
C ASN A 270 -10.20 -17.11 12.95
N ASN A 271 -11.22 -17.51 13.72
CA ASN A 271 -11.24 -18.85 14.24
C ASN A 271 -11.26 -19.84 13.09
N PRO A 272 -10.36 -20.83 13.08
CA PRO A 272 -10.42 -21.88 12.09
C PRO A 272 -11.70 -22.69 12.26
N VAL A 273 -12.22 -23.16 11.16
CA VAL A 273 -13.42 -24.02 11.12
C VAL A 273 -13.00 -25.40 10.68
N THR A 274 -13.47 -26.45 11.38
CA THR A 274 -13.26 -27.83 10.95
C THR A 274 -14.03 -28.09 9.66
N ILE A 275 -13.34 -28.60 8.64
CA ILE A 275 -13.88 -28.87 7.32
C ILE A 275 -14.49 -30.27 7.28
N HIS A 276 -15.72 -30.36 6.81
CA HIS A 276 -16.42 -31.62 6.62
C HIS A 276 -16.54 -31.94 5.13
N TYR A 277 -16.74 -33.21 4.82
CA TYR A 277 -17.11 -33.62 3.46
C TYR A 277 -18.40 -32.93 3.04
N TYR A 278 -18.47 -32.57 1.76
CA TYR A 278 -19.52 -31.80 1.09
C TYR A 278 -19.60 -30.32 1.51
N ASP A 279 -18.58 -29.81 2.23
CA ASP A 279 -18.45 -28.37 2.39
C ASP A 279 -18.03 -27.70 1.08
N ALA A 280 -18.67 -26.57 0.79
CA ALA A 280 -18.23 -25.64 -0.24
C ALA A 280 -17.06 -24.81 0.31
N ILE A 281 -15.88 -24.90 -0.31
CA ILE A 281 -14.66 -24.26 0.15
C ILE A 281 -14.07 -23.37 -0.94
N GLN A 282 -13.41 -22.27 -0.54
CA GLN A 282 -12.52 -21.50 -1.40
C GLN A 282 -11.06 -21.84 -1.06
N ILE A 283 -10.34 -22.39 -2.02
CA ILE A 283 -8.94 -22.79 -1.88
C ILE A 283 -8.07 -21.66 -2.41
N LYS A 284 -7.10 -21.21 -1.59
CA LYS A 284 -6.22 -20.10 -1.92
C LYS A 284 -4.76 -20.51 -1.81
N HIS A 285 -3.94 -20.08 -2.78
CA HIS A 285 -2.51 -20.35 -2.81
C HIS A 285 -1.75 -19.42 -1.86
N ASN A 286 -0.85 -19.98 -1.05
CA ASN A 286 -0.17 -19.26 0.03
C ASN A 286 0.80 -18.15 -0.46
N GLU A 287 1.49 -18.36 -1.59
CA GLU A 287 2.49 -17.39 -2.08
C GLU A 287 1.91 -16.35 -3.04
N THR A 288 0.98 -16.73 -3.92
CA THR A 288 0.49 -15.85 -5.00
C THR A 288 -0.83 -15.19 -4.69
N ASP A 289 -1.51 -15.58 -3.60
CA ASP A 289 -2.87 -15.13 -3.23
C ASP A 289 -3.95 -15.51 -4.27
N ALA A 290 -3.65 -16.42 -5.22
CA ALA A 290 -4.59 -16.85 -6.24
C ALA A 290 -5.55 -17.92 -5.70
N TYR A 291 -6.83 -17.79 -6.03
CA TYR A 291 -7.85 -18.80 -5.75
C TYR A 291 -7.86 -19.86 -6.85
N LEU A 292 -8.11 -21.12 -6.46
CA LEU A 292 -8.42 -22.21 -7.38
C LEU A 292 -9.74 -21.86 -8.08
N HIS A 293 -9.67 -21.66 -9.39
CA HIS A 293 -10.77 -21.14 -10.22
C HIS A 293 -10.99 -22.02 -11.44
N SER A 294 -12.25 -22.15 -11.87
CA SER A 294 -12.59 -22.80 -13.13
C SER A 294 -13.77 -22.09 -13.81
N HIS A 295 -13.90 -22.21 -15.13
CA HIS A 295 -14.96 -21.62 -15.94
C HIS A 295 -15.19 -22.48 -17.20
N LEU A 296 -16.26 -22.21 -17.94
CA LEU A 296 -16.68 -23.07 -19.07
C LEU A 296 -15.71 -23.07 -20.27
N ASP A 297 -14.82 -22.08 -20.37
CA ASP A 297 -13.85 -22.05 -21.46
C ASP A 297 -12.86 -23.19 -21.34
N ARG A 298 -12.42 -23.69 -22.51
CA ARG A 298 -11.53 -24.84 -22.61
C ARG A 298 -10.13 -24.46 -23.01
N TYR A 299 -9.17 -25.31 -22.70
CA TYR A 299 -7.81 -25.17 -23.21
C TYR A 299 -7.80 -25.18 -24.74
N PRO A 300 -6.93 -24.37 -25.41
CA PRO A 300 -6.82 -24.36 -26.86
C PRO A 300 -6.29 -25.70 -27.37
N PHE A 301 -6.71 -26.13 -28.57
CA PHE A 301 -6.23 -27.40 -29.15
C PHE A 301 -4.68 -27.49 -29.13
N ARG A 302 -3.98 -26.39 -29.45
CA ARG A 302 -2.53 -26.33 -29.38
C ARG A 302 -2.05 -25.11 -28.62
N TYR A 303 -1.03 -25.32 -27.81
CA TYR A 303 -0.28 -24.23 -27.16
C TYR A 303 0.64 -23.53 -28.17
N ARG A 304 1.20 -22.37 -27.78
CA ARG A 304 2.10 -21.57 -28.65
C ARG A 304 3.35 -22.32 -29.12
N ASP A 305 3.78 -23.34 -28.40
CA ASP A 305 4.92 -24.19 -28.71
C ASP A 305 4.56 -25.45 -29.53
N GLY A 306 3.33 -25.53 -30.02
CA GLY A 306 2.82 -26.60 -30.86
C GLY A 306 2.31 -27.85 -30.13
N ARG A 307 2.47 -27.93 -28.80
CA ARG A 307 1.96 -29.07 -28.00
C ARG A 307 0.45 -29.10 -27.99
N VAL A 308 -0.10 -30.29 -27.99
CA VAL A 308 -1.55 -30.53 -27.91
C VAL A 308 -1.97 -30.53 -26.45
N SER A 309 -3.08 -29.83 -26.12
CA SER A 309 -3.72 -29.83 -24.82
C SER A 309 -4.74 -30.94 -24.69
N SER A 310 -5.32 -31.11 -23.52
CA SER A 310 -6.48 -32.01 -23.32
C SER A 310 -7.77 -31.48 -23.94
N GLN A 311 -7.83 -30.19 -24.29
CA GLN A 311 -9.07 -29.48 -24.60
C GLN A 311 -10.14 -29.55 -23.46
N GLY A 312 -9.69 -29.86 -22.25
CA GLY A 312 -10.53 -29.89 -21.08
C GLY A 312 -10.91 -28.47 -20.63
N GLN A 313 -11.88 -28.39 -19.73
CA GLN A 313 -12.28 -27.13 -19.11
C GLN A 313 -11.11 -26.56 -18.30
N GLN A 314 -10.87 -25.26 -18.45
CA GLN A 314 -9.74 -24.59 -17.83
C GLN A 314 -9.81 -24.56 -16.30
N VAL A 315 -8.69 -24.86 -15.67
CA VAL A 315 -8.46 -24.65 -14.23
C VAL A 315 -7.31 -23.64 -14.10
N THR A 316 -7.60 -22.51 -13.45
CA THR A 316 -6.71 -21.35 -13.42
C THR A 316 -6.65 -20.72 -12.03
N GLY A 317 -5.67 -19.86 -11.80
CA GLY A 317 -5.56 -19.08 -10.57
C GLY A 317 -6.12 -17.68 -10.75
N LEU A 318 -7.18 -17.32 -10.02
CA LEU A 318 -7.80 -16.01 -10.06
C LEU A 318 -7.46 -15.21 -8.79
N LEU A 319 -6.96 -13.96 -8.94
CA LEU A 319 -6.57 -13.11 -7.80
C LEU A 319 -7.75 -12.46 -7.05
N GLN A 320 -8.99 -12.76 -7.44
CA GLN A 320 -10.19 -12.15 -6.91
C GLN A 320 -11.15 -13.21 -6.42
N ARG A 321 -11.97 -12.87 -5.41
CA ARG A 321 -13.10 -13.70 -5.02
C ARG A 321 -14.15 -13.66 -6.12
N ASP A 322 -14.59 -14.84 -6.55
CA ASP A 322 -15.58 -15.05 -7.59
C ASP A 322 -16.43 -16.27 -7.23
N LYS A 323 -17.66 -16.33 -7.73
CA LYS A 323 -18.55 -17.49 -7.55
C LYS A 323 -17.99 -18.79 -8.15
N ASN A 324 -17.09 -18.67 -9.12
CA ASN A 324 -16.43 -19.80 -9.77
C ASN A 324 -15.14 -20.25 -9.01
N ASN A 325 -14.92 -19.78 -7.78
CA ASN A 325 -13.85 -20.25 -6.91
C ASN A 325 -14.33 -21.28 -5.89
N TYR A 326 -15.62 -21.61 -5.89
CA TYR A 326 -16.18 -22.55 -4.93
C TYR A 326 -16.07 -24.00 -5.41
N TRP A 327 -15.45 -24.80 -4.57
CA TRP A 327 -15.25 -26.22 -4.76
C TRP A 327 -15.84 -26.98 -3.59
N GLU A 328 -16.53 -28.08 -3.87
CA GLU A 328 -17.03 -28.98 -2.87
C GLU A 328 -16.02 -30.11 -2.65
N ILE A 329 -15.68 -30.36 -1.39
CA ILE A 329 -14.76 -31.44 -1.02
C ILE A 329 -15.56 -32.72 -0.85
N MET A 330 -15.29 -33.74 -1.67
CA MET A 330 -16.04 -35.00 -1.71
C MET A 330 -15.17 -36.18 -1.25
N PRO A 331 -15.76 -37.20 -0.60
CA PRO A 331 -15.05 -38.41 -0.22
C PRO A 331 -14.77 -39.30 -1.43
N LEU A 332 -14.02 -40.38 -1.20
CA LEU A 332 -13.74 -41.40 -2.21
C LEU A 332 -15.01 -42.17 -2.62
N VAL A 333 -15.87 -42.52 -1.67
CA VAL A 333 -17.13 -43.25 -1.86
C VAL A 333 -18.28 -42.41 -1.28
N ASP A 334 -19.32 -42.21 -2.07
CA ASP A 334 -20.28 -41.13 -1.89
C ASP A 334 -21.23 -41.22 -0.67
N ASP A 335 -21.57 -42.34 -0.09
CA ASP A 335 -22.76 -42.38 0.80
C ASP A 335 -22.51 -42.52 2.32
N GLN A 336 -21.29 -42.76 2.77
CA GLN A 336 -21.09 -43.08 4.19
C GLN A 336 -20.40 -41.96 5.02
N LEU A 337 -19.97 -40.89 4.39
CA LEU A 337 -19.11 -39.87 5.04
C LEU A 337 -19.71 -38.47 5.06
N ALA A 338 -20.97 -38.29 4.64
CA ALA A 338 -21.63 -36.97 4.70
C ALA A 338 -21.62 -36.42 6.14
N GLY A 339 -21.09 -35.21 6.32
CA GLY A 339 -20.95 -34.58 7.63
C GLY A 339 -19.76 -35.05 8.46
N ASN A 340 -18.97 -36.02 7.99
CA ASN A 340 -17.73 -36.43 8.67
C ASN A 340 -16.60 -35.45 8.40
N VAL A 341 -15.70 -35.34 9.37
CA VAL A 341 -14.53 -34.42 9.33
C VAL A 341 -13.49 -34.95 8.33
N VAL A 342 -13.01 -34.06 7.47
CA VAL A 342 -11.86 -34.35 6.58
C VAL A 342 -10.57 -34.34 7.40
N ARG A 343 -9.70 -35.31 7.15
CA ARG A 343 -8.46 -35.51 7.93
C ARG A 343 -7.22 -35.51 7.05
N ASN A 344 -6.07 -35.34 7.69
CA ASN A 344 -4.78 -35.44 7.02
C ASN A 344 -4.56 -36.84 6.43
N ASN A 345 -4.06 -36.87 5.19
CA ASN A 345 -3.87 -38.04 4.32
C ASN A 345 -5.16 -38.67 3.77
N ASP A 346 -6.33 -38.03 3.96
CA ASP A 346 -7.53 -38.48 3.31
C ASP A 346 -7.41 -38.36 1.79
N THR A 347 -8.03 -39.31 1.09
CA THR A 347 -8.24 -39.24 -0.37
C THR A 347 -9.53 -38.49 -0.64
N VAL A 348 -9.39 -37.32 -1.28
CA VAL A 348 -10.51 -36.41 -1.56
C VAL A 348 -10.67 -36.18 -3.05
N ARG A 349 -11.84 -35.74 -3.45
CA ARG A 349 -12.21 -35.30 -4.79
C ARG A 349 -12.77 -33.88 -4.69
N LEU A 350 -12.56 -33.05 -5.70
CA LEU A 350 -13.03 -31.65 -5.69
C LEU A 350 -14.02 -31.43 -6.83
N ARG A 351 -15.30 -31.15 -6.50
CA ARG A 351 -16.35 -30.79 -7.46
C ARG A 351 -16.43 -29.27 -7.59
N HIS A 352 -16.32 -28.76 -8.79
CA HIS A 352 -16.52 -27.32 -9.06
C HIS A 352 -18.04 -27.04 -9.07
N LEU A 353 -18.51 -26.22 -8.13
CA LEU A 353 -19.93 -25.99 -7.90
C LEU A 353 -20.61 -25.27 -9.06
N ALA A 354 -19.96 -24.27 -9.66
CA ALA A 354 -20.59 -23.45 -10.70
C ALA A 354 -20.81 -24.20 -12.04
N THR A 355 -19.98 -25.20 -12.38
CA THR A 355 -20.06 -25.94 -13.64
C THR A 355 -20.42 -27.40 -13.43
N ASN A 356 -20.54 -27.88 -12.19
CA ASN A 356 -20.80 -29.26 -11.81
C ASN A 356 -19.84 -30.26 -12.47
N THR A 357 -18.55 -29.98 -12.40
CA THR A 357 -17.47 -30.79 -12.98
C THR A 357 -16.44 -31.15 -11.92
N MET A 358 -15.71 -32.25 -12.09
CA MET A 358 -14.71 -32.75 -11.16
C MET A 358 -13.30 -32.31 -11.57
N LEU A 359 -12.52 -31.85 -10.61
CA LEU A 359 -11.09 -31.58 -10.80
C LEU A 359 -10.33 -32.86 -11.10
N LEU A 360 -9.46 -32.81 -12.10
CA LEU A 360 -8.56 -33.92 -12.42
C LEU A 360 -7.18 -33.41 -12.88
N SER A 361 -6.21 -34.32 -12.79
CA SER A 361 -4.91 -34.19 -13.45
C SER A 361 -4.62 -35.43 -14.28
N HIS A 362 -3.90 -35.29 -15.37
CA HIS A 362 -3.56 -36.37 -16.26
C HIS A 362 -2.20 -36.15 -16.94
N ASN A 363 -1.69 -37.15 -17.65
CA ASN A 363 -0.39 -37.09 -18.30
C ASN A 363 -0.38 -36.24 -19.60
N VAL A 364 -0.86 -35.02 -19.51
CA VAL A 364 -0.74 -33.97 -20.53
C VAL A 364 0.10 -32.85 -19.98
N ALA A 365 1.07 -32.36 -20.74
CA ALA A 365 1.97 -31.30 -20.28
C ALA A 365 1.25 -29.95 -20.15
N SER A 366 1.52 -29.22 -19.07
CA SER A 366 0.90 -27.94 -18.77
C SER A 366 1.34 -26.83 -19.75
N PRO A 367 0.57 -25.73 -19.87
CA PRO A 367 0.82 -24.66 -20.85
C PRO A 367 2.25 -24.10 -20.85
N TYR A 368 2.82 -23.84 -19.68
CA TYR A 368 4.15 -23.25 -19.57
C TYR A 368 5.27 -24.24 -19.26
N TYR A 369 4.97 -25.29 -18.51
CA TYR A 369 6.00 -26.22 -18.00
C TYR A 369 5.81 -27.62 -18.60
N ARG A 370 6.71 -28.02 -19.50
CA ARG A 370 6.66 -29.33 -20.20
C ARG A 370 6.73 -30.51 -19.25
N THR A 371 7.36 -30.34 -18.10
CA THR A 371 7.55 -31.37 -17.07
C THR A 371 6.34 -31.51 -16.16
N ASN A 372 5.51 -30.48 -16.04
CA ASN A 372 4.35 -30.44 -15.17
C ASN A 372 3.09 -30.88 -15.90
N GLN A 373 2.13 -31.39 -15.16
CA GLN A 373 0.87 -31.89 -15.73
C GLN A 373 -0.20 -30.78 -15.78
N GLU A 374 -1.04 -30.85 -16.80
CA GLU A 374 -2.22 -30.01 -16.92
C GLU A 374 -3.26 -30.38 -15.85
N PHE A 375 -3.88 -29.37 -15.25
CA PHE A 375 -5.07 -29.50 -14.42
C PHE A 375 -6.27 -29.03 -15.22
N THR A 376 -7.34 -29.85 -15.21
CA THR A 376 -8.58 -29.56 -15.91
C THR A 376 -9.77 -30.08 -15.11
N THR A 377 -11.00 -29.91 -15.60
CA THR A 377 -12.16 -30.56 -15.03
C THR A 377 -12.85 -31.44 -16.07
N VAL A 378 -13.57 -32.41 -15.58
CA VAL A 378 -14.34 -33.40 -16.38
C VAL A 378 -15.79 -33.44 -15.88
N PRO A 379 -16.79 -33.65 -16.76
CA PRO A 379 -18.18 -33.85 -16.36
C PRO A 379 -18.36 -35.03 -15.39
N MET A 380 -19.42 -34.97 -14.57
CA MET A 380 -19.63 -35.92 -13.48
C MET A 380 -19.80 -37.38 -13.96
N ASP A 381 -20.42 -37.59 -15.10
CA ASP A 381 -20.61 -38.91 -15.73
C ASP A 381 -19.26 -39.59 -15.99
N GLN A 382 -18.32 -38.90 -16.60
CA GLN A 382 -16.97 -39.39 -16.87
C GLN A 382 -16.12 -39.51 -15.58
N ALA A 383 -16.32 -38.60 -14.63
CA ALA A 383 -15.63 -38.63 -13.36
C ALA A 383 -16.02 -39.81 -12.47
N LEU A 384 -17.20 -40.37 -12.65
CA LEU A 384 -17.69 -41.52 -11.89
C LEU A 384 -17.36 -42.85 -12.54
N ASP A 385 -17.00 -42.87 -13.82
CA ASP A 385 -16.70 -44.06 -14.59
C ASP A 385 -15.26 -44.06 -15.13
N THR A 386 -15.06 -43.62 -16.35
CA THR A 386 -13.81 -43.81 -17.10
C THR A 386 -12.61 -43.00 -16.55
N ARG A 387 -12.87 -41.88 -15.89
CA ARG A 387 -11.84 -40.97 -15.37
C ARG A 387 -11.81 -40.91 -13.84
N PHE A 388 -12.39 -41.87 -13.16
CA PHE A 388 -12.48 -41.88 -11.70
C PHE A 388 -11.12 -41.73 -11.01
N ASN A 389 -10.14 -42.53 -11.42
CA ASN A 389 -8.81 -42.50 -10.82
C ASN A 389 -8.08 -41.16 -11.00
N ASP A 390 -8.30 -40.47 -12.12
CA ASP A 390 -7.68 -39.19 -12.42
C ASP A 390 -8.23 -38.04 -11.55
N THR A 391 -9.36 -38.27 -10.85
CA THR A 391 -9.95 -37.28 -9.92
C THR A 391 -9.52 -37.42 -8.46
N LEU A 392 -8.65 -38.39 -8.18
CA LEU A 392 -8.23 -38.71 -6.81
C LEU A 392 -7.05 -37.89 -6.35
N PHE A 393 -7.23 -37.17 -5.28
CA PHE A 393 -6.18 -36.36 -4.65
C PHE A 393 -5.98 -36.75 -3.19
N GLU A 394 -4.77 -36.78 -2.75
CA GLU A 394 -4.39 -36.92 -1.34
C GLU A 394 -4.19 -35.55 -0.72
N LEU A 395 -4.87 -35.29 0.41
CA LEU A 395 -4.74 -34.08 1.20
C LEU A 395 -3.60 -34.23 2.20
N ARG A 396 -2.49 -33.54 2.00
CA ARG A 396 -1.34 -33.56 2.93
C ARG A 396 -1.23 -32.23 3.67
N ILE A 397 -1.60 -32.23 4.95
CA ILE A 397 -1.52 -31.04 5.80
C ILE A 397 -0.07 -30.90 6.29
N GLU A 398 0.51 -29.71 6.09
CA GLU A 398 1.89 -29.41 6.51
C GLU A 398 2.02 -29.39 8.04
N ASN A 399 3.14 -29.94 8.53
CA ASN A 399 3.48 -29.98 9.97
C ASN A 399 2.37 -30.60 10.85
N SER A 400 1.65 -31.58 10.35
CA SER A 400 0.55 -32.25 11.06
C SER A 400 0.79 -33.75 11.24
N ASN A 401 0.13 -34.33 12.26
CA ASN A 401 0.13 -35.76 12.48
C ASN A 401 -0.87 -36.47 11.55
N PRO A 402 -0.66 -37.77 11.23
CA PRO A 402 -1.66 -38.55 10.51
C PRO A 402 -3.01 -38.52 11.25
N GLY A 403 -4.11 -38.34 10.50
CA GLY A 403 -5.47 -38.28 11.05
C GLY A 403 -5.84 -36.97 11.76
N GLN A 404 -4.99 -35.95 11.72
CA GLN A 404 -5.33 -34.62 12.23
C GLN A 404 -6.47 -34.02 11.41
N GLU A 405 -7.43 -33.36 12.07
CA GLU A 405 -8.57 -32.73 11.44
C GLU A 405 -8.15 -31.55 10.55
N PHE A 406 -8.75 -31.47 9.37
CA PHE A 406 -8.51 -30.39 8.43
C PHE A 406 -9.31 -29.15 8.81
N GLN A 407 -8.62 -28.01 8.92
CA GLN A 407 -9.20 -26.75 9.38
C GLN A 407 -8.96 -25.64 8.36
N SER A 408 -9.96 -24.78 8.15
CA SER A 408 -9.79 -23.56 7.35
C SER A 408 -8.79 -22.59 8.01
N LEU A 409 -8.17 -21.72 7.25
CA LEU A 409 -7.25 -20.66 7.66
C LEU A 409 -5.95 -21.14 8.36
N ALA A 410 -6.03 -22.17 9.18
CA ALA A 410 -4.89 -22.73 9.94
C ALA A 410 -4.24 -23.93 9.26
N GLY A 411 -5.01 -24.70 8.51
CA GLY A 411 -4.53 -25.92 7.83
C GLY A 411 -3.89 -25.57 6.48
N GLN A 412 -2.57 -25.37 6.49
CA GLN A 412 -1.79 -25.32 5.25
C GLN A 412 -1.62 -26.72 4.70
N PHE A 413 -1.92 -26.93 3.42
CA PHE A 413 -1.89 -28.27 2.82
C PHE A 413 -1.34 -28.27 1.40
N LYS A 414 -0.91 -29.44 0.97
CA LYS A 414 -0.62 -29.78 -0.43
C LYS A 414 -1.68 -30.73 -0.94
N LEU A 415 -2.22 -30.46 -2.12
CA LEU A 415 -3.11 -31.37 -2.82
C LEU A 415 -2.30 -32.17 -3.83
N VAL A 416 -2.13 -33.46 -3.57
CA VAL A 416 -1.27 -34.35 -4.36
C VAL A 416 -2.15 -35.31 -5.18
N HIS A 417 -2.02 -35.25 -6.50
CA HIS A 417 -2.74 -36.17 -7.39
C HIS A 417 -2.21 -37.60 -7.20
N LYS A 418 -3.07 -38.51 -6.77
CA LYS A 418 -2.69 -39.84 -6.32
C LYS A 418 -2.05 -40.71 -7.39
N PRO A 419 -2.62 -40.81 -8.63
CA PRO A 419 -2.05 -41.67 -9.66
C PRO A 419 -0.71 -41.22 -10.22
N SER A 420 -0.48 -39.92 -10.39
CA SER A 420 0.73 -39.38 -11.01
C SER A 420 1.72 -38.77 -10.02
N ASN A 421 1.36 -38.71 -8.73
CA ASN A 421 2.17 -38.16 -7.65
C ASN A 421 2.74 -36.74 -7.97
N VAL A 422 1.85 -35.82 -8.41
CA VAL A 422 2.16 -34.41 -8.66
C VAL A 422 1.39 -33.54 -7.69
N ALA A 423 2.01 -32.46 -7.20
CA ALA A 423 1.36 -31.50 -6.32
C ALA A 423 0.73 -30.34 -7.10
N MET A 424 -0.46 -29.95 -6.72
CA MET A 424 -1.12 -28.76 -7.28
C MET A 424 -0.29 -27.50 -6.99
N TRP A 425 0.06 -26.76 -8.04
CA TRP A 425 0.92 -25.59 -7.97
C TRP A 425 0.47 -24.46 -8.88
N THR A 426 0.81 -23.24 -8.53
CA THR A 426 0.62 -22.05 -9.35
C THR A 426 1.80 -21.07 -9.21
N HIS A 427 1.91 -20.13 -10.15
CA HIS A 427 2.95 -19.12 -10.20
C HIS A 427 2.40 -17.78 -10.72
N PRO A 428 3.07 -16.62 -10.45
CA PRO A 428 2.53 -15.30 -10.78
C PRO A 428 2.54 -14.94 -12.28
N LYS A 429 3.06 -15.80 -13.16
CA LYS A 429 3.08 -15.53 -14.60
C LYS A 429 1.69 -15.76 -15.20
N PRO A 430 1.08 -14.75 -15.85
CA PRO A 430 -0.25 -14.88 -16.42
C PRO A 430 -0.25 -15.74 -17.69
N LEU A 431 -1.28 -16.54 -17.85
CA LEU A 431 -1.59 -17.23 -19.10
C LEU A 431 -1.95 -16.23 -20.20
N PRO A 432 -1.90 -16.61 -21.49
CA PRO A 432 -2.28 -15.78 -22.62
C PRO A 432 -3.76 -15.37 -22.61
N ASP A 433 -4.19 -14.61 -23.64
CA ASP A 433 -5.53 -14.05 -23.80
C ASP A 433 -6.66 -15.12 -23.74
N TRP A 434 -6.39 -16.33 -24.21
CA TRP A 434 -7.34 -17.43 -24.17
C TRP A 434 -7.72 -17.90 -22.75
N ALA A 435 -6.93 -17.54 -21.73
CA ALA A 435 -7.23 -17.79 -20.31
C ALA A 435 -7.36 -16.47 -19.53
N PHE A 436 -7.80 -15.39 -20.15
CA PHE A 436 -8.08 -14.09 -19.52
C PHE A 436 -6.93 -13.51 -18.68
N HIS A 437 -5.68 -13.86 -19.00
CA HIS A 437 -4.50 -13.49 -18.22
C HIS A 437 -4.51 -13.97 -16.76
N GLN A 438 -5.27 -15.02 -16.46
CA GLN A 438 -5.26 -15.67 -15.16
C GLN A 438 -3.96 -16.46 -14.96
N GLN A 439 -3.65 -16.86 -13.71
CA GLN A 439 -2.44 -17.65 -13.44
C GLN A 439 -2.64 -19.11 -13.88
N GLU A 440 -1.56 -19.76 -14.29
CA GLU A 440 -1.57 -21.19 -14.57
C GLU A 440 -1.69 -21.99 -13.27
N ILE A 441 -2.55 -23.01 -13.25
CA ILE A 441 -2.52 -24.08 -12.25
C ILE A 441 -2.08 -25.36 -12.94
N ASN A 442 -1.10 -26.05 -12.34
CA ASN A 442 -0.54 -27.27 -12.90
C ASN A 442 -0.08 -28.24 -11.81
N GLY A 443 0.24 -29.48 -12.21
CA GLY A 443 0.78 -30.52 -11.35
C GLY A 443 2.30 -30.51 -11.35
N ASN A 444 2.91 -30.04 -10.27
CA ASN A 444 4.35 -30.01 -10.10
C ASN A 444 4.87 -31.40 -9.66
N LYS A 445 5.82 -31.96 -10.41
CA LYS A 445 6.48 -33.24 -10.05
C LYS A 445 7.32 -33.15 -8.77
N ASN A 446 7.83 -31.96 -8.44
CA ASN A 446 8.50 -31.74 -7.17
C ASN A 446 7.46 -31.37 -6.09
N ILE A 447 7.14 -32.30 -5.22
CA ILE A 447 6.11 -32.14 -4.18
C ILE A 447 6.65 -31.38 -2.95
N LEU A 448 7.96 -31.38 -2.71
CA LEU A 448 8.59 -30.88 -1.47
C LEU A 448 8.49 -29.35 -1.27
N PRO A 449 8.61 -28.47 -2.30
CA PRO A 449 8.66 -27.03 -2.09
C PRO A 449 7.44 -26.46 -1.35
N SER A 450 7.70 -25.45 -0.53
CA SER A 450 6.67 -24.63 0.12
C SER A 450 5.79 -23.85 -0.88
N SER A 451 6.26 -23.70 -2.12
CA SER A 451 5.49 -23.08 -3.21
C SER A 451 4.28 -23.90 -3.67
N ASN A 452 4.11 -25.14 -3.19
CA ASN A 452 2.93 -25.99 -3.46
C ASN A 452 1.86 -25.90 -2.36
N ILE A 453 2.00 -24.96 -1.42
CA ILE A 453 1.13 -24.84 -0.24
C ILE A 453 -0.10 -24.02 -0.56
N TRP A 454 -1.25 -24.56 -0.19
CA TRP A 454 -2.58 -23.96 -0.28
C TRP A 454 -3.23 -23.93 1.11
N PHE A 455 -4.29 -23.15 1.26
CA PHE A 455 -5.15 -23.15 2.44
C PHE A 455 -6.59 -22.85 2.05
N VAL A 456 -7.53 -23.21 2.91
CA VAL A 456 -8.96 -22.87 2.71
C VAL A 456 -9.20 -21.48 3.31
N ASP A 457 -9.57 -20.51 2.48
CA ASP A 457 -9.78 -19.10 2.87
C ASP A 457 -11.19 -18.89 3.44
N GLU A 458 -12.21 -19.55 2.90
CA GLU A 458 -13.60 -19.35 3.28
C GLU A 458 -14.44 -20.61 3.08
N ILE A 459 -15.42 -20.79 3.96
CA ILE A 459 -16.50 -21.79 3.87
C ILE A 459 -17.83 -21.03 3.96
N PRO A 460 -18.50 -20.70 2.84
CA PRO A 460 -19.63 -19.78 2.82
C PRO A 460 -20.87 -20.29 3.56
N SER A 461 -20.98 -21.59 3.79
CA SER A 461 -22.11 -22.20 4.52
C SER A 461 -22.05 -22.00 6.03
N ILE A 462 -20.92 -21.53 6.57
CA ILE A 462 -20.70 -21.43 8.01
C ILE A 462 -20.88 -19.98 8.47
N ARG A 463 -21.83 -19.78 9.41
CA ARG A 463 -22.05 -18.51 10.11
C ARG A 463 -21.10 -18.37 11.30
N ALA A 464 -20.93 -17.12 11.77
CA ALA A 464 -20.04 -16.79 12.88
C ALA A 464 -20.42 -17.40 14.24
N ASP A 465 -21.60 -17.96 14.36
CA ASP A 465 -22.17 -18.62 15.55
C ASP A 465 -22.22 -20.17 15.44
N SER A 466 -21.57 -20.73 14.41
CA SER A 466 -21.56 -22.18 14.20
C SER A 466 -20.76 -22.91 15.29
N GLU A 467 -21.31 -24.02 15.80
CA GLU A 467 -20.65 -24.96 16.71
C GLU A 467 -19.36 -25.59 16.13
N ARG A 468 -19.19 -25.51 14.81
CA ARG A 468 -18.00 -25.99 14.08
C ARG A 468 -16.79 -25.04 14.17
N LEU A 469 -16.99 -23.83 14.72
CA LEU A 469 -15.89 -22.95 15.04
C LEU A 469 -15.04 -23.60 16.13
N VAL A 470 -13.80 -23.91 15.77
CA VAL A 470 -12.83 -24.39 16.73
C VAL A 470 -12.59 -23.26 17.72
N ASN A 471 -13.24 -23.33 18.90
CA ASN A 471 -13.02 -22.40 20.00
C ASN A 471 -11.60 -22.60 20.54
N GLN A 472 -10.60 -22.25 19.73
CA GLN A 472 -9.29 -21.99 20.22
C GLN A 472 -9.32 -20.57 20.80
N GLU A 473 -9.59 -20.46 22.09
CA GLU A 473 -9.20 -19.28 22.87
C GLU A 473 -7.66 -19.13 22.84
N ARG A 474 -7.10 -18.94 21.66
CA ARG A 474 -5.73 -18.46 21.55
C ARG A 474 -5.76 -17.00 21.94
N LYS A 475 -5.61 -16.73 23.21
CA LYS A 475 -5.33 -15.37 23.68
C LYS A 475 -4.10 -14.89 22.88
N PRO A 476 -4.21 -13.78 22.15
CA PRO A 476 -3.08 -13.26 21.39
C PRO A 476 -1.89 -13.06 22.34
N LYS A 477 -0.71 -13.54 21.95
CA LYS A 477 0.49 -13.37 22.76
C LYS A 477 0.85 -11.88 22.82
N SER A 478 1.29 -11.41 23.99
CA SER A 478 1.73 -10.02 24.10
C SER A 478 3.15 -9.88 23.54
N MET A 479 3.38 -8.80 22.82
CA MET A 479 4.70 -8.37 22.34
C MET A 479 4.93 -6.92 22.77
N PRO A 480 6.10 -6.57 23.35
CA PRO A 480 6.39 -5.19 23.76
C PRO A 480 6.25 -4.21 22.58
N PHE A 481 5.67 -3.03 22.85
CA PHE A 481 5.41 -2.01 21.83
C PHE A 481 6.64 -1.66 21.00
N PHE A 482 7.78 -1.42 21.64
CA PHE A 482 9.02 -1.05 20.94
C PHE A 482 9.51 -2.17 20.03
N LYS A 483 9.35 -3.45 20.41
CA LYS A 483 9.72 -4.58 19.55
C LYS A 483 8.85 -4.62 18.30
N LYS A 484 7.52 -4.46 18.43
CA LYS A 484 6.58 -4.31 17.30
C LYS A 484 6.95 -3.13 16.41
N TRP A 485 7.20 -1.99 17.03
CA TRP A 485 7.54 -0.76 16.33
C TRP A 485 8.84 -0.90 15.53
N PHE A 486 9.92 -1.41 16.13
CA PHE A 486 11.20 -1.63 15.47
C PHE A 486 11.08 -2.59 14.28
N GLU A 487 10.31 -3.67 14.42
CA GLU A 487 10.09 -4.63 13.35
C GLU A 487 9.39 -3.96 12.15
N VAL A 488 8.35 -3.18 12.40
CA VAL A 488 7.64 -2.44 11.36
C VAL A 488 8.55 -1.39 10.71
N GLN A 489 9.36 -0.62 11.49
CA GLN A 489 10.31 0.34 10.94
C GLN A 489 11.34 -0.33 10.03
N SER A 490 11.92 -1.44 10.46
CA SER A 490 12.88 -2.23 9.68
C SER A 490 12.26 -2.71 8.36
N ALA A 491 11.06 -3.27 8.43
CA ALA A 491 10.33 -3.70 7.24
C ALA A 491 10.00 -2.54 6.28
N MET A 492 9.58 -1.39 6.82
CA MET A 492 9.31 -0.18 6.03
C MET A 492 10.54 0.32 5.29
N LEU A 493 11.69 0.42 5.97
CA LEU A 493 12.96 0.87 5.38
C LEU A 493 13.47 -0.12 4.32
N THR A 494 13.45 -1.40 4.62
CA THR A 494 13.90 -2.46 3.70
C THR A 494 13.06 -2.45 2.42
N ARG A 495 11.73 -2.37 2.55
CA ARG A 495 10.82 -2.36 1.40
C ARG A 495 10.92 -1.06 0.59
N ASN A 496 11.07 0.07 1.24
CA ASN A 496 11.26 1.35 0.56
C ASN A 496 12.57 1.35 -0.26
N ASN A 497 13.66 0.83 0.31
CA ASN A 497 14.94 0.70 -0.38
C ASN A 497 14.94 -0.34 -1.51
N ALA A 498 14.07 -1.34 -1.46
CA ALA A 498 13.92 -2.34 -2.53
C ALA A 498 13.23 -1.79 -3.79
N LEU A 499 12.60 -0.62 -3.73
CA LEU A 499 11.93 0.04 -4.87
C LEU A 499 12.92 0.68 -5.86
N ARG A 500 14.03 0.02 -6.16
CA ARG A 500 15.10 0.54 -7.04
C ARG A 500 14.84 0.39 -8.55
N LYS A 501 13.81 -0.32 -8.96
CA LYS A 501 13.51 -0.49 -10.40
C LYS A 501 13.06 0.83 -11.00
N GLY A 502 13.87 1.36 -11.93
CA GLY A 502 13.57 2.57 -12.66
C GLY A 502 12.19 2.52 -13.34
N HIS A 503 11.47 3.63 -13.27
CA HIS A 503 10.15 3.75 -13.89
C HIS A 503 10.30 4.60 -15.17
N PRO A 504 9.63 4.27 -16.30
CA PRO A 504 9.72 5.05 -17.54
C PRO A 504 9.35 6.52 -17.39
N SER A 505 8.45 6.85 -16.44
CA SER A 505 8.06 8.22 -16.08
C SER A 505 8.83 8.76 -14.87
N ALA A 506 9.93 8.14 -14.45
CA ALA A 506 10.75 8.69 -13.37
C ALA A 506 11.34 10.03 -13.80
N THR A 507 11.32 11.02 -12.90
CA THR A 507 11.93 12.32 -13.09
C THR A 507 13.17 12.46 -12.22
N LYS A 508 14.13 13.23 -12.69
CA LYS A 508 15.31 13.59 -11.90
C LYS A 508 15.14 15.02 -11.35
N PRO A 509 15.77 15.37 -10.20
CA PRO A 509 15.58 16.68 -9.55
C PRO A 509 15.84 17.87 -10.48
N PHE A 510 16.85 17.82 -11.35
CA PHE A 510 17.16 18.90 -12.29
C PHE A 510 16.08 19.14 -13.35
N MET A 511 15.15 18.20 -13.53
CA MET A 511 14.03 18.34 -14.47
C MET A 511 12.83 19.07 -13.84
N TRP A 512 12.77 19.18 -12.52
CA TRP A 512 11.62 19.74 -11.81
C TRP A 512 11.42 21.23 -12.05
N PRO A 513 12.47 22.09 -12.04
CA PRO A 513 12.30 23.51 -12.34
C PRO A 513 11.68 23.78 -13.70
N PHE A 514 11.94 22.91 -14.66
CA PHE A 514 11.46 23.03 -16.05
C PHE A 514 10.14 22.31 -16.32
N VAL A 515 9.63 21.53 -15.34
CA VAL A 515 8.40 20.72 -15.47
C VAL A 515 8.40 19.90 -16.76
N SER A 516 9.56 19.34 -17.14
CA SER A 516 9.78 18.69 -18.44
C SER A 516 9.04 17.36 -18.62
N ARG A 517 8.52 16.77 -17.54
CA ARG A 517 7.75 15.53 -17.57
C ARG A 517 6.61 15.56 -16.57
N GLY A 518 5.41 15.17 -17.04
CA GLY A 518 4.25 14.92 -16.19
C GLY A 518 4.03 13.43 -15.94
N ILE A 519 3.03 13.13 -15.11
CA ILE A 519 2.69 11.78 -14.67
C ILE A 519 1.22 11.52 -15.02
N SER A 520 0.93 10.45 -15.76
CA SER A 520 -0.43 9.97 -15.93
C SER A 520 -0.84 9.16 -14.71
N PHE A 521 -1.80 9.65 -13.93
CA PHE A 521 -2.39 8.95 -12.81
C PHE A 521 -3.39 7.89 -13.23
N TRP A 522 -4.13 8.15 -14.31
CA TRP A 522 -5.15 7.26 -14.83
C TRP A 522 -5.34 7.47 -16.33
N THR A 523 -5.55 6.38 -17.04
CA THR A 523 -5.79 6.39 -18.50
C THR A 523 -6.90 5.40 -18.81
N ARG A 524 -7.88 5.84 -19.60
CA ARG A 524 -8.93 5.00 -20.19
C ARG A 524 -8.60 4.77 -21.66
N ALA A 525 -8.36 3.51 -22.02
CA ALA A 525 -7.82 3.17 -23.34
C ALA A 525 -8.83 3.39 -24.49
N ASP A 526 -10.11 3.10 -24.24
CA ASP A 526 -11.21 3.21 -25.21
C ASP A 526 -11.52 4.66 -25.59
N THR A 527 -11.55 5.58 -24.61
CA THR A 527 -11.88 7.01 -24.82
C THR A 527 -10.64 7.91 -24.88
N ARG A 528 -9.42 7.37 -24.68
CA ARG A 528 -8.15 8.11 -24.55
C ARG A 528 -8.15 9.19 -23.47
N GLN A 529 -9.09 9.13 -22.53
CA GLN A 529 -9.14 10.04 -21.40
C GLN A 529 -8.02 9.71 -20.41
N GLN A 530 -7.42 10.74 -19.81
CA GLN A 530 -6.39 10.54 -18.79
C GLN A 530 -6.43 11.64 -17.72
N ILE A 531 -6.02 11.30 -16.51
CA ILE A 531 -5.71 12.28 -15.47
C ILE A 531 -4.20 12.45 -15.48
N PHE A 532 -3.75 13.62 -15.95
CA PHE A 532 -2.35 13.90 -16.16
C PHE A 532 -1.85 14.94 -15.16
N PHE A 533 -0.92 14.52 -14.28
CA PHE A 533 -0.32 15.37 -13.28
C PHE A 533 0.85 16.15 -13.89
N LEU A 534 0.68 17.45 -14.00
CA LEU A 534 1.69 18.39 -14.49
C LEU A 534 1.48 19.73 -13.76
N GLY A 535 2.56 20.38 -13.33
CA GLY A 535 2.51 21.72 -12.76
C GLY A 535 2.10 22.78 -13.77
N ASN A 536 1.75 23.97 -13.30
CA ASN A 536 1.53 25.12 -14.13
C ASN A 536 2.86 25.56 -14.77
N LEU A 537 3.08 25.24 -16.05
CA LEU A 537 4.33 25.50 -16.77
C LEU A 537 4.78 26.95 -16.66
N ILE A 538 3.84 27.90 -16.90
CA ILE A 538 4.15 29.32 -16.89
C ILE A 538 4.59 29.76 -15.49
N GLY A 539 3.84 29.40 -14.46
CA GLY A 539 4.16 29.72 -13.08
C GLY A 539 5.51 29.17 -12.63
N TRP A 540 5.80 27.90 -12.97
CA TRP A 540 7.06 27.25 -12.62
C TRP A 540 8.27 27.86 -13.36
N TRP A 541 8.12 28.18 -14.65
CA TRP A 541 9.19 28.81 -15.42
C TRP A 541 9.48 30.24 -14.97
N ILE A 542 8.44 31.03 -14.68
CA ILE A 542 8.58 32.36 -14.10
C ILE A 542 9.31 32.26 -12.76
N ALA A 543 8.85 31.42 -11.85
CA ALA A 543 9.46 31.24 -10.53
C ALA A 543 10.94 30.79 -10.63
N SER A 544 11.25 29.85 -11.51
CA SER A 544 12.63 29.37 -11.73
C SER A 544 13.51 30.45 -12.32
N SER A 545 12.98 31.28 -13.25
CA SER A 545 13.72 32.40 -13.85
C SER A 545 14.03 33.47 -12.79
N PHE A 546 13.06 33.85 -11.98
CA PHE A 546 13.27 34.81 -10.89
C PHE A 546 14.25 34.30 -9.83
N LEU A 547 14.22 33.01 -9.52
CA LEU A 547 15.22 32.40 -8.61
C LEU A 547 16.63 32.49 -9.19
N ALA A 548 16.81 32.26 -10.49
CA ALA A 548 18.10 32.41 -11.15
C ALA A 548 18.61 33.86 -11.15
N VAL A 549 17.69 34.83 -11.42
CA VAL A 549 18.01 36.26 -11.33
C VAL A 549 18.41 36.65 -9.92
N PHE A 550 17.67 36.20 -8.90
CA PHE A 550 17.98 36.47 -7.51
C PHE A 550 19.35 35.89 -7.10
N ALA A 551 19.66 34.65 -7.48
CA ALA A 551 20.98 34.06 -7.24
C ALA A 551 22.09 34.86 -7.94
N GLY A 552 21.85 35.35 -9.16
CA GLY A 552 22.79 36.24 -9.88
C GLY A 552 23.02 37.55 -9.16
N ILE A 553 21.97 38.18 -8.60
CA ILE A 553 22.10 39.42 -7.81
C ILE A 553 22.94 39.19 -6.55
N ILE A 554 22.66 38.09 -5.80
CA ILE A 554 23.46 37.75 -4.61
C ILE A 554 24.93 37.54 -4.98
N LEU A 555 25.20 36.79 -6.06
CA LEU A 555 26.57 36.55 -6.51
C LEU A 555 27.27 37.84 -6.91
N ALA A 556 26.62 38.73 -7.65
CA ALA A 556 27.13 40.02 -8.04
C ALA A 556 27.46 40.87 -6.79
N ASP A 557 26.56 40.94 -5.82
CA ASP A 557 26.75 41.64 -4.56
C ASP A 557 27.97 41.12 -3.79
N GLN A 558 28.11 39.82 -3.66
CA GLN A 558 29.29 39.21 -3.01
C GLN A 558 30.59 39.54 -3.73
N LEU A 559 30.58 39.64 -5.06
CA LEU A 559 31.73 40.06 -5.86
C LEU A 559 32.06 41.55 -5.65
N PHE A 560 31.05 42.42 -5.58
CA PHE A 560 31.21 43.85 -5.27
C PHE A 560 31.81 44.04 -3.88
N LEU A 561 31.27 43.36 -2.86
CA LEU A 561 31.82 43.39 -1.50
C LEU A 561 33.30 43.00 -1.44
N ARG A 562 33.70 41.93 -2.14
CA ARG A 562 35.09 41.47 -2.20
C ARG A 562 36.02 42.45 -2.93
N ARG A 563 35.48 43.30 -3.79
CA ARG A 563 36.22 44.36 -4.51
C ARG A 563 36.22 45.70 -3.79
N GLY A 564 35.68 45.78 -2.56
CA GLY A 564 35.61 47.02 -1.77
C GLY A 564 34.61 48.04 -2.31
N ALA A 565 33.68 47.64 -3.20
CA ALA A 565 32.60 48.49 -3.69
C ALA A 565 31.44 48.48 -2.68
N ASN A 566 30.60 49.52 -2.67
CA ASN A 566 29.43 49.59 -1.81
C ASN A 566 28.45 48.45 -2.16
N ALA A 567 28.16 47.61 -1.16
CA ALA A 567 27.18 46.54 -1.29
C ALA A 567 25.76 47.09 -1.35
N LEU A 568 24.87 46.38 -2.03
CA LEU A 568 23.42 46.62 -1.98
C LEU A 568 22.93 46.46 -0.53
N ASP A 569 22.30 47.48 0.02
CA ASP A 569 21.75 47.42 1.38
C ASP A 569 20.39 46.68 1.35
N TYR A 570 20.47 45.36 1.45
CA TYR A 570 19.24 44.51 1.44
C TYR A 570 18.27 44.78 2.60
N ARG A 571 18.68 45.59 3.60
CA ARG A 571 17.80 45.98 4.70
C ARG A 571 16.80 47.05 4.32
N LYS A 572 16.97 47.68 3.15
CA LYS A 572 16.08 48.73 2.63
C LYS A 572 15.08 48.25 1.61
N TYR A 573 15.21 47.02 1.12
CA TYR A 573 14.31 46.36 0.17
C TYR A 573 13.80 45.04 0.74
#